data_698a401ddca844d6609a985a4ecb9046
#
_entry.id   698a401ddca844d6609a985a4ecb9046
#
_cell.length_a   1.000
_cell.length_b   1.000
_cell.length_c   1.000
_cell.angle_alpha   90.00
_cell.angle_beta   90.00
_cell.angle_gamma   90.00
#
_symmetry.space_group_name_H-M   'P 1'
#
loop_
_entity.id
_entity.type
_entity.pdbx_description
1 polymer ?
#
loop_
_entity_poly.entity_id
_entity_poly.type
_entity_poly.pdbx_seq_one_letter_code
_entity_poly.pdbx_strand_id
1 'polypeptide(L)'
;MTAFRAALLDLDGTLLDSIPDLAFAANAMRVELGMTALREDVVATFVGKGVDNLVRRSLAGSLDAADPSAAEFDRAREAFYRHYHLVNGERAQVYPGVIDGLKHMRDQGLKLAVVTNKPTEFTLPLLQRTGLALSLIHI
;
A
#
# COMPACT_ATOMS: atom_id res chain seq x y z
N MET A 1 -33.96 -14.17 -2.61
CA MET A 1 -32.58 -13.79 -2.98
C MET A 1 -32.15 -12.62 -2.11
N THR A 2 -31.07 -12.78 -1.35
CA THR A 2 -30.42 -11.67 -0.65
C THR A 2 -29.58 -10.89 -1.64
N ALA A 3 -29.99 -9.67 -1.97
CA ALA A 3 -29.14 -8.79 -2.75
C ALA A 3 -28.03 -8.21 -1.86
N PHE A 4 -26.81 -8.18 -2.34
CA PHE A 4 -25.71 -7.47 -1.70
C PHE A 4 -26.01 -5.97 -1.66
N ARG A 5 -25.67 -5.30 -0.56
CA ARG A 5 -25.88 -3.86 -0.39
C ARG A 5 -24.59 -3.06 -0.33
N ALA A 6 -23.48 -3.73 -0.16
CA ALA A 6 -22.16 -3.10 -0.09
C ALA A 6 -21.08 -4.03 -0.63
N ALA A 7 -19.98 -3.43 -1.09
CA ALA A 7 -18.74 -4.13 -1.41
C ALA A 7 -17.61 -3.53 -0.56
N LEU A 8 -16.85 -4.40 0.08
CA LEU A 8 -15.65 -4.07 0.84
C LEU A 8 -14.45 -4.48 -0.01
N LEU A 9 -13.56 -3.55 -0.29
CA LEU A 9 -12.51 -3.69 -1.28
C LEU A 9 -11.14 -3.48 -0.61
N ASP A 10 -10.21 -4.38 -0.85
CA ASP A 10 -8.81 -4.15 -0.53
C ASP A 10 -8.21 -3.13 -1.51
N LEU A 11 -7.06 -2.57 -1.19
CA LEU A 11 -6.45 -1.49 -1.96
C LEU A 11 -5.21 -1.97 -2.70
N ASP A 12 -4.09 -2.13 -1.98
CA ASP A 12 -2.80 -2.49 -2.58
C ASP A 12 -2.86 -3.88 -3.22
N GLY A 13 -2.58 -3.97 -4.50
CA GLY A 13 -2.63 -5.21 -5.26
C GLY A 13 -4.04 -5.67 -5.67
N THR A 14 -5.08 -4.93 -5.32
CA THR A 14 -6.49 -5.22 -5.69
C THR A 14 -7.07 -4.14 -6.58
N LEU A 15 -7.09 -2.90 -6.11
CA LEU A 15 -7.59 -1.76 -6.89
C LEU A 15 -6.48 -1.05 -7.65
N LEU A 16 -5.28 -1.05 -7.11
CA LEU A 16 -4.14 -0.39 -7.74
C LEU A 16 -2.83 -1.13 -7.46
N ASP A 17 -1.89 -0.94 -8.37
CA ASP A 17 -0.50 -1.36 -8.20
C ASP A 17 0.28 -0.25 -7.50
N SER A 18 0.57 -0.46 -6.22
CA SER A 18 1.37 0.45 -5.37
C SER A 18 2.81 -0.03 -5.17
N ILE A 19 3.17 -1.18 -5.75
CA ILE A 19 4.49 -1.79 -5.57
C ILE A 19 5.63 -0.85 -5.94
N PRO A 20 5.63 -0.12 -7.07
CA PRO A 20 6.74 0.75 -7.43
C PRO A 20 7.07 1.79 -6.36
N ASP A 21 6.07 2.44 -5.78
CA ASP A 21 6.27 3.45 -4.74
C ASP A 21 6.71 2.84 -3.40
N LEU A 22 6.10 1.72 -3.01
CA LEU A 22 6.46 1.01 -1.79
C LEU A 22 7.89 0.45 -1.86
N ALA A 23 8.27 -0.11 -3.00
CA ALA A 23 9.62 -0.63 -3.22
C ALA A 23 10.67 0.50 -3.23
N PHE A 24 10.35 1.63 -3.82
CA PHE A 24 11.21 2.80 -3.78
C PHE A 24 11.45 3.26 -2.33
N ALA A 25 10.38 3.43 -1.55
CA ALA A 25 10.50 3.88 -0.17
C ALA A 25 11.27 2.87 0.72
N ALA A 26 11.01 1.57 0.55
CA ALA A 26 11.73 0.51 1.25
C ALA A 26 13.22 0.51 0.92
N ASN A 27 13.57 0.69 -0.34
CA ASN A 27 14.97 0.76 -0.77
C ASN A 27 15.66 2.06 -0.35
N ALA A 28 14.96 3.19 -0.39
CA ALA A 28 15.49 4.46 0.13
C ALA A 28 15.80 4.36 1.63
N MET A 29 14.91 3.75 2.40
CA MET A 29 15.16 3.41 3.81
C MET A 29 16.42 2.54 3.97
N ARG A 30 16.53 1.46 3.20
CA ARG A 30 17.69 0.56 3.26
C ARG A 30 19.00 1.28 2.98
N VAL A 31 19.05 2.07 1.90
CA VAL A 31 20.24 2.83 1.52
C VAL A 31 20.61 3.85 2.60
N GLU A 32 19.64 4.55 3.16
CA GLU A 32 19.86 5.50 4.26
C GLU A 32 20.47 4.82 5.49
N LEU A 33 20.09 3.56 5.75
CA LEU A 33 20.62 2.75 6.85
C LEU A 33 21.92 1.99 6.49
N GLY A 34 22.51 2.28 5.34
CA GLY A 34 23.76 1.66 4.90
C GLY A 34 23.63 0.27 4.30
N MET A 35 22.42 -0.14 3.96
CA MET A 35 22.14 -1.44 3.33
C MET A 35 21.99 -1.30 1.80
N THR A 36 22.25 -2.38 1.08
CA THR A 36 22.01 -2.44 -0.38
C THR A 36 20.52 -2.51 -0.69
N ALA A 37 20.14 -1.93 -1.82
CA ALA A 37 18.77 -2.04 -2.33
C ALA A 37 18.43 -3.49 -2.70
N LEU A 38 17.16 -3.83 -2.55
CA LEU A 38 16.58 -5.10 -2.99
C LEU A 38 15.91 -4.93 -4.35
N ARG A 39 15.77 -6.02 -5.07
CA ARG A 39 14.98 -6.03 -6.31
C ARG A 39 13.51 -5.74 -5.98
N GLU A 40 12.83 -5.06 -6.89
CA GLU A 40 11.42 -4.69 -6.72
C GLU A 40 10.52 -5.93 -6.53
N ASP A 41 10.78 -6.99 -7.29
CA ASP A 41 10.02 -8.25 -7.18
C ASP A 41 10.18 -8.93 -5.80
N VAL A 42 11.34 -8.77 -5.16
CA VAL A 42 11.56 -9.23 -3.79
C VAL A 42 10.74 -8.40 -2.79
N VAL A 43 10.80 -7.07 -2.90
CA VAL A 43 10.03 -6.18 -2.02
C VAL A 43 8.52 -6.42 -2.21
N ALA A 44 8.07 -6.68 -3.42
CA ALA A 44 6.68 -7.01 -3.71
C ALA A 44 6.14 -8.18 -2.87
N THR A 45 6.98 -9.18 -2.57
CA THR A 45 6.58 -10.31 -1.72
C THR A 45 6.35 -9.92 -0.26
N PHE A 46 6.83 -8.76 0.18
CA PHE A 46 6.71 -8.27 1.55
C PHE A 46 5.43 -7.46 1.78
N VAL A 47 4.75 -7.05 0.72
CA VAL A 47 3.57 -6.20 0.75
C VAL A 47 2.30 -7.01 1.06
N GLY A 48 1.32 -6.37 1.72
CA GLY A 48 -0.01 -6.93 1.97
C GLY A 48 -0.36 -7.15 3.44
N LYS A 49 0.60 -7.01 4.34
CA LYS A 49 0.38 -7.18 5.79
C LYS A 49 0.72 -5.93 6.61
N GLY A 50 0.52 -4.77 6.02
CA GLY A 50 0.75 -3.47 6.65
C GLY A 50 2.20 -2.99 6.53
N VAL A 51 2.38 -1.70 6.80
CA VAL A 51 3.67 -1.01 6.65
C VAL A 51 4.72 -1.55 7.63
N ASP A 52 4.33 -1.84 8.86
CA ASP A 52 5.28 -2.33 9.87
C ASP A 52 5.90 -3.68 9.47
N ASN A 53 5.10 -4.57 8.89
CA ASN A 53 5.63 -5.82 8.35
C ASN A 53 6.50 -5.61 7.11
N LEU A 54 6.13 -4.67 6.24
CA LEU A 54 6.96 -4.29 5.10
C LEU A 54 8.33 -3.78 5.56
N VAL A 55 8.35 -2.91 6.56
CA VAL A 55 9.60 -2.38 7.15
C VAL A 55 10.46 -3.50 7.75
N ARG A 56 9.88 -4.37 8.58
CA ARG A 56 10.62 -5.50 9.17
C ARG A 56 11.23 -6.42 8.12
N ARG A 57 10.44 -6.82 7.15
CA ARG A 57 10.88 -7.71 6.06
C ARG A 57 11.93 -7.04 5.17
N SER A 58 11.75 -5.75 4.90
CA SER A 58 12.72 -4.96 4.12
C SER A 58 14.04 -4.77 4.87
N LEU A 59 14.02 -4.60 6.20
CA LEU A 59 15.23 -4.58 7.02
C LEU A 59 15.98 -5.90 6.93
N ALA A 60 15.27 -6.99 7.09
CA ALA A 60 15.82 -8.32 7.05
C ALA A 60 16.22 -8.79 5.65
N GLY A 61 15.56 -8.27 4.61
CA GLY A 61 15.68 -8.77 3.24
C GLY A 61 15.04 -10.14 3.04
N SER A 62 14.14 -10.55 3.93
CA SER A 62 13.53 -11.89 3.96
C SER A 62 12.17 -11.85 4.65
N LEU A 63 11.32 -12.85 4.32
CA LEU A 63 10.03 -13.07 4.98
C LEU A 63 10.15 -13.66 6.38
N ASP A 64 11.23 -14.42 6.64
CA ASP A 64 11.39 -15.27 7.83
C ASP A 64 12.49 -14.82 8.78
N ALA A 65 12.86 -13.55 8.73
CA ALA A 65 13.95 -13.04 9.55
C ALA A 65 13.51 -12.77 10.99
N ALA A 66 14.48 -12.87 11.90
CA ALA A 66 14.32 -12.46 13.28
C ALA A 66 13.91 -10.97 13.39
N ASP A 67 13.09 -10.65 14.38
CA ASP A 67 12.69 -9.27 14.63
C ASP A 67 13.92 -8.38 14.93
N PRO A 68 13.96 -7.18 14.34
CA PRO A 68 15.00 -6.20 14.68
C PRO A 68 14.81 -5.71 16.10
N SER A 69 15.86 -5.09 16.69
CA SER A 69 15.69 -4.37 17.95
C SER A 69 14.68 -3.23 17.78
N ALA A 70 14.04 -2.83 18.88
CA ALA A 70 13.08 -1.72 18.85
C ALA A 70 13.69 -0.43 18.28
N ALA A 71 14.94 -0.12 18.64
CA ALA A 71 15.63 1.07 18.14
C ALA A 71 15.93 1.01 16.63
N GLU A 72 16.32 -0.14 16.12
CA GLU A 72 16.52 -0.35 14.69
C GLU A 72 15.20 -0.25 13.91
N PHE A 73 14.16 -0.88 14.42
CA PHE A 73 12.84 -0.81 13.82
C PHE A 73 12.30 0.62 13.77
N ASP A 74 12.39 1.37 14.87
CA ASP A 74 11.91 2.75 14.94
C ASP A 74 12.61 3.65 13.93
N ARG A 75 13.95 3.55 13.82
CA ARG A 75 14.72 4.31 12.82
C ARG A 75 14.32 3.93 11.39
N ALA A 76 14.16 2.66 11.12
CA ALA A 76 13.77 2.18 9.81
C ALA A 76 12.35 2.63 9.45
N ARG A 77 11.41 2.52 10.38
CA ARG A 77 10.03 2.95 10.19
C ARG A 77 9.95 4.45 9.91
N GLU A 78 10.67 5.26 10.67
CA GLU A 78 10.74 6.70 10.46
C GLU A 78 11.31 7.05 9.07
N ALA A 79 12.40 6.42 8.67
CA ALA A 79 12.99 6.61 7.35
C ALA A 79 12.02 6.18 6.23
N PHE A 80 11.39 5.01 6.37
CA PHE A 80 10.38 4.55 5.40
C PHE A 80 9.23 5.54 5.27
N TYR A 81 8.64 5.98 6.38
CA TYR A 81 7.52 6.93 6.38
C TYR A 81 7.87 8.22 5.67
N ARG A 82 9.02 8.77 5.96
CA ARG A 82 9.51 10.01 5.34
C ARG A 82 9.67 9.85 3.82
N HIS A 83 10.30 8.78 3.37
CA HIS A 83 10.45 8.51 1.93
C HIS A 83 9.11 8.21 1.26
N TYR A 84 8.25 7.44 1.92
CA TYR A 84 6.96 7.08 1.32
C TYR A 84 6.00 8.28 1.21
N HIS A 85 6.01 9.19 2.17
CA HIS A 85 5.24 10.45 2.05
C HIS A 85 5.60 11.24 0.79
N LEU A 86 6.85 11.20 0.37
CA LEU A 86 7.32 11.91 -0.82
C LEU A 86 6.84 11.28 -2.13
N VAL A 87 6.71 9.96 -2.19
CA VAL A 87 6.48 9.22 -3.44
C VAL A 87 5.11 8.53 -3.53
N ASN A 88 4.35 8.52 -2.45
CA ASN A 88 3.07 7.82 -2.38
C ASN A 88 2.10 8.30 -3.47
N GLY A 89 1.79 7.42 -4.41
CA GLY A 89 0.91 7.71 -5.54
C GLY A 89 1.61 8.30 -6.77
N GLU A 90 2.94 8.44 -6.78
CA GLU A 90 3.66 8.97 -7.95
C GLU A 90 3.69 7.98 -9.11
N ARG A 91 3.93 6.70 -8.82
CA ARG A 91 4.03 5.62 -9.81
C ARG A 91 2.91 4.59 -9.68
N ALA A 92 2.06 4.75 -8.68
CA ALA A 92 0.90 3.88 -8.47
C ALA A 92 -0.05 4.00 -9.65
N GLN A 93 -0.55 2.86 -10.12
CA GLN A 93 -1.49 2.79 -11.23
C GLN A 93 -2.72 1.98 -10.82
N VAL A 94 -3.90 2.54 -11.09
CA VAL A 94 -5.15 1.81 -10.96
C VAL A 94 -5.18 0.71 -12.01
N TYR A 95 -5.50 -0.52 -11.60
CA TYR A 95 -5.57 -1.62 -12.56
C TYR A 95 -6.65 -1.38 -13.62
N PRO A 96 -6.42 -1.86 -14.87
CA PRO A 96 -7.41 -1.76 -15.93
C PRO A 96 -8.76 -2.34 -15.51
N GLY A 97 -9.83 -1.63 -15.81
CA GLY A 97 -11.20 -2.05 -15.50
C GLY A 97 -11.69 -1.73 -14.09
N VAL A 98 -10.82 -1.29 -13.17
CA VAL A 98 -11.22 -1.00 -11.78
C VAL A 98 -12.21 0.17 -11.72
N ILE A 99 -11.91 1.28 -12.37
CA ILE A 99 -12.81 2.46 -12.35
C ILE A 99 -14.18 2.11 -12.90
N ASP A 100 -14.22 1.42 -14.04
CA ASP A 100 -15.48 1.00 -14.66
C ASP A 100 -16.24 -0.02 -13.79
N GLY A 101 -15.51 -0.94 -13.16
CA GLY A 101 -16.09 -1.92 -12.24
C GLY A 101 -16.69 -1.27 -11.00
N LEU A 102 -16.00 -0.29 -10.39
CA LEU A 102 -16.50 0.47 -9.25
C LEU A 102 -17.75 1.27 -9.61
N LYS A 103 -17.72 1.92 -10.78
CA LYS A 103 -18.88 2.64 -11.30
C LYS A 103 -20.06 1.71 -11.51
N HIS A 104 -19.84 0.56 -12.15
CA HIS A 104 -20.88 -0.45 -12.35
C HIS A 104 -21.50 -0.91 -11.03
N MET A 105 -20.69 -1.22 -10.01
CA MET A 105 -21.19 -1.60 -8.70
C MET A 105 -22.03 -0.51 -8.03
N ARG A 106 -21.64 0.75 -8.16
CA ARG A 106 -22.42 1.89 -7.67
C ARG A 106 -23.76 2.04 -8.41
N ASP A 107 -23.73 1.88 -9.74
CA ASP A 107 -24.94 1.96 -10.57
C ASP A 107 -25.94 0.84 -10.21
N GLN A 108 -25.45 -0.29 -9.70
CA GLN A 108 -26.26 -1.36 -9.11
C GLN A 108 -26.74 -1.06 -7.68
N GLY A 109 -26.43 0.10 -7.13
CA GLY A 109 -26.87 0.52 -5.80
C GLY A 109 -26.00 0.05 -4.65
N LEU A 110 -24.81 -0.53 -4.91
CA LEU A 110 -23.89 -0.94 -3.85
C LEU A 110 -23.17 0.27 -3.25
N LYS A 111 -23.02 0.25 -1.91
CA LYS A 111 -22.12 1.14 -1.19
C LYS A 111 -20.71 0.56 -1.25
N LEU A 112 -19.72 1.38 -1.60
CA LEU A 112 -18.34 0.95 -1.76
C LEU A 112 -17.47 1.49 -0.63
N ALA A 113 -16.68 0.61 0.00
CA ALA A 113 -15.72 0.98 1.03
C ALA A 113 -14.37 0.29 0.78
N VAL A 114 -13.29 0.98 1.11
CA VAL A 114 -11.96 0.37 1.17
C VAL A 114 -11.67 -0.12 2.58
N VAL A 115 -11.23 -1.36 2.69
CA VAL A 115 -10.71 -1.98 3.91
C VAL A 115 -9.27 -2.39 3.63
N THR A 116 -8.32 -1.74 4.28
CA THR A 116 -6.89 -1.90 4.00
C THR A 116 -6.06 -1.90 5.28
N ASN A 117 -4.95 -2.63 5.27
CA ASN A 117 -3.93 -2.58 6.31
C ASN A 117 -3.00 -1.35 6.18
N LYS A 118 -3.16 -0.57 5.11
CA LYS A 118 -2.37 0.64 4.90
C LYS A 118 -2.81 1.74 5.88
N PRO A 119 -1.88 2.43 6.56
CA PRO A 119 -2.22 3.55 7.43
C PRO A 119 -3.01 4.64 6.71
N THR A 120 -3.97 5.24 7.40
CA THR A 120 -4.88 6.27 6.84
C THR A 120 -4.11 7.45 6.25
N GLU A 121 -3.01 7.86 6.88
CA GLU A 121 -2.16 8.96 6.40
C GLU A 121 -1.58 8.74 5.00
N PHE A 122 -1.40 7.48 4.59
CA PHE A 122 -0.98 7.12 3.23
C PHE A 122 -2.17 6.80 2.32
N THR A 123 -3.23 6.24 2.88
CA THR A 123 -4.40 5.80 2.10
C THR A 123 -5.15 6.98 1.50
N LEU A 124 -5.43 8.01 2.28
CA LEU A 124 -6.19 9.17 1.80
C LEU A 124 -5.51 9.91 0.65
N PRO A 125 -4.23 10.30 0.75
CA PRO A 125 -3.55 10.95 -0.36
C PRO A 125 -3.45 10.05 -1.61
N LEU A 126 -3.25 8.76 -1.43
CA LEU A 126 -3.16 7.80 -2.53
C LEU A 126 -4.47 7.71 -3.31
N LEU A 127 -5.60 7.60 -2.61
CA LEU A 127 -6.92 7.57 -3.23
C LEU A 127 -7.24 8.86 -3.98
N GLN A 128 -6.84 10.01 -3.42
CA GLN A 128 -7.01 11.31 -4.07
C GLN A 128 -6.17 11.42 -5.36
N ARG A 129 -4.90 11.06 -5.29
CA ARG A 129 -3.97 11.13 -6.44
C ARG A 129 -4.37 10.19 -7.58
N THR A 130 -4.92 9.03 -7.26
CA THR A 130 -5.32 8.03 -8.26
C THR A 130 -6.74 8.22 -8.78
N GLY A 131 -7.51 9.14 -8.22
CA GLY A 131 -8.90 9.38 -8.58
C GLY A 131 -9.89 8.38 -7.97
N LEU A 132 -9.42 7.38 -7.21
CA LEU A 132 -10.29 6.38 -6.57
C LEU A 132 -11.21 6.98 -5.51
N ALA A 133 -10.82 8.07 -4.86
CA ALA A 133 -11.63 8.74 -3.84
C ALA A 133 -13.03 9.16 -4.36
N LEU A 134 -13.13 9.48 -5.65
CA LEU A 134 -14.40 9.86 -6.29
C LEU A 134 -15.39 8.70 -6.41
N SER A 135 -14.90 7.47 -6.38
CA SER A 135 -15.70 6.25 -6.57
C SER A 135 -16.08 5.57 -5.24
N LEU A 136 -15.50 6.01 -4.12
CA LEU A 136 -15.64 5.36 -2.82
C LEU A 136 -16.43 6.25 -1.85
N ILE A 137 -17.20 5.61 -0.94
CA ILE A 137 -17.99 6.31 0.09
C ILE A 137 -17.24 6.33 1.42
N HIS A 138 -16.54 5.26 1.77
CA HIS A 138 -15.77 5.09 3.01
C HIS A 138 -14.38 4.52 2.74
N ILE A 139 -13.48 4.87 3.65
CA ILE A 139 -12.08 4.47 3.62
C ILE A 139 -11.71 3.91 4.99
#